data_e177bd647bed4423b0bca9267f4f5afc
#
_entry.id   e177bd647bed4423b0bca9267f4f5afc
#
_cell.length_a   1.000
_cell.length_b   1.000
_cell.length_c   1.000
_cell.angle_alpha   90.00
_cell.angle_beta   90.00
_cell.angle_gamma   90.00
#
_symmetry.space_group_name_H-M   'P 1'
#
loop_
_entity.id
_entity.type
_entity.pdbx_description
1 polymer ?
#
loop_
_entity_poly.entity_id
_entity_poly.type
_entity_poly.pdbx_seq_one_letter_code
_entity_poly.pdbx_strand_id
1 'polypeptide(L)'
;MKKPIENLWPLLGLIIGVFLVLALADCKKDDPITELKLPGVENLGRGYDFFGEYADVSSLQSPLIEFGNYSKEVEAFGKSYAIPDEVDYIFYNQGEFTSIYGSTIQEYQSNFSLSAGLQVDYLGFQGSVRSNFSKEYYSNSNYQFVTIQDVIRKWRVSLPLEPATLRTMLTSQASADLEDLSPEALFNKYGTFLLVEAVVGARADYNVSVLKVQEYSAQQFQTYAQASYDWGVGSVEVDVESEYGKELGIFRSEAMTTLKVKGGSSQYGKYIMNGDYVPWIESVADNPVLCDFTNHSLVPIWELAATETRKTELYNYFLGLLEENELPDPVAEQVIVSDVKIVMVNRGNLDWNDPQLAISAELLKPEGYKLLQGNMNDNHCSKALFLAYDEGTLGEEGIVGLHIDRTDNGPGPWPGYYKLEPNLDEQCNSAIHFYLYAKKGTEEPILRLKLLTIDYGEDPEDYLPDGFEIVTSEVNEYWDLLTGGDKIKSMYLLYSKQPVVT
;
A
#
# COMPACT_ATOMS: atom_id res chain seq x y z
N MET A 1 -24.35 83.97 37.94
CA MET A 1 -25.49 83.10 38.07
C MET A 1 -25.75 82.36 36.80
N LYS A 2 -25.32 81.06 36.70
CA LYS A 2 -25.54 80.21 35.51
C LYS A 2 -26.78 79.39 35.78
N LYS A 3 -27.79 79.47 34.92
CA LYS A 3 -28.93 78.52 34.92
C LYS A 3 -28.57 77.23 34.23
N PRO A 4 -28.96 76.08 34.74
CA PRO A 4 -28.72 74.80 34.07
C PRO A 4 -29.75 74.60 32.96
N ILE A 5 -29.28 73.98 31.84
CA ILE A 5 -30.11 73.49 30.75
C ILE A 5 -30.55 72.10 31.13
N GLU A 6 -31.80 71.97 31.53
CA GLU A 6 -32.49 70.67 31.75
C GLU A 6 -33.36 70.40 30.52
N ASN A 7 -33.38 69.11 30.11
CA ASN A 7 -34.32 68.48 29.16
C ASN A 7 -33.95 68.43 27.66
N LEU A 8 -32.85 67.75 27.34
CA LEU A 8 -32.61 67.26 25.98
C LEU A 8 -32.45 65.72 25.86
N TRP A 9 -32.61 65.00 26.94
CA TRP A 9 -32.40 63.58 26.97
C TRP A 9 -33.56 62.67 26.49
N PRO A 10 -34.85 63.03 26.51
CA PRO A 10 -35.87 62.14 25.99
C PRO A 10 -35.94 62.08 24.46
N LEU A 11 -35.46 63.09 23.73
CA LEU A 11 -35.44 63.07 22.26
C LEU A 11 -34.28 62.29 21.67
N LEU A 12 -33.13 62.21 22.36
CA LEU A 12 -31.99 61.42 21.93
C LEU A 12 -32.25 59.91 22.11
N GLY A 13 -32.98 59.49 23.18
CA GLY A 13 -33.37 58.12 23.43
C GLY A 13 -34.33 57.56 22.37
N LEU A 14 -35.24 58.37 21.85
CA LEU A 14 -36.19 57.96 20.82
C LEU A 14 -35.55 57.79 19.44
N ILE A 15 -34.57 58.63 19.09
CA ILE A 15 -33.82 58.54 17.81
C ILE A 15 -32.89 57.31 17.83
N ILE A 16 -32.24 57.03 18.95
CA ILE A 16 -31.36 55.84 19.07
C ILE A 16 -32.21 54.55 19.09
N GLY A 17 -33.38 54.55 19.71
CA GLY A 17 -34.33 53.41 19.73
C GLY A 17 -34.89 53.10 18.34
N VAL A 18 -35.20 54.09 17.50
CA VAL A 18 -35.71 53.89 16.13
C VAL A 18 -34.58 53.43 15.21
N PHE A 19 -33.34 53.95 15.36
CA PHE A 19 -32.20 53.43 14.58
C PHE A 19 -31.81 51.98 14.97
N LEU A 20 -31.94 51.61 16.27
CA LEU A 20 -31.66 50.24 16.71
C LEU A 20 -32.71 49.23 16.22
N VAL A 21 -34.00 49.66 16.15
CA VAL A 21 -35.06 48.79 15.63
C VAL A 21 -35.00 48.67 14.11
N LEU A 22 -34.59 49.75 13.39
CA LEU A 22 -34.35 49.66 11.94
C LEU A 22 -33.08 48.84 11.58
N ALA A 23 -32.05 48.83 12.45
CA ALA A 23 -30.86 48.02 12.26
C ALA A 23 -31.07 46.51 12.53
N LEU A 24 -32.16 46.17 13.26
CA LEU A 24 -32.53 44.78 13.52
C LEU A 24 -33.58 44.21 12.54
N ALA A 25 -34.07 45.06 11.63
CA ALA A 25 -35.03 44.66 10.58
C ALA A 25 -34.39 44.41 9.22
N ASP A 26 -33.06 44.65 9.11
CA ASP A 26 -32.35 44.36 7.84
C ASP A 26 -31.29 43.27 8.08
N CYS A 27 -31.33 42.29 7.23
CA CYS A 27 -30.44 41.11 7.09
C CYS A 27 -30.86 39.84 7.83
N LYS A 28 -32.03 39.31 7.49
CA LYS A 28 -32.02 37.94 6.99
C LYS A 28 -31.96 38.07 5.45
N LYS A 29 -30.78 38.33 4.92
CA LYS A 29 -30.41 37.65 3.70
C LYS A 29 -30.33 36.19 4.09
N ASP A 30 -31.29 35.42 3.63
CA ASP A 30 -31.10 34.01 3.47
C ASP A 30 -29.88 33.91 2.56
N ASP A 31 -28.71 33.66 3.14
CA ASP A 31 -27.58 33.11 2.35
C ASP A 31 -28.23 31.94 1.61
N PRO A 32 -28.05 31.83 0.29
CA PRO A 32 -28.59 30.70 -0.42
C PRO A 32 -28.06 29.48 0.32
N ILE A 33 -28.96 28.66 0.88
CA ILE A 33 -28.62 27.38 1.46
C ILE A 33 -27.95 26.67 0.29
N THR A 34 -26.61 26.61 0.32
CA THR A 34 -25.87 25.88 -0.71
C THR A 34 -26.26 24.43 -0.48
N GLU A 35 -27.16 23.92 -1.28
CA GLU A 35 -27.61 22.54 -1.20
C GLU A 35 -26.37 21.65 -1.23
N LEU A 36 -26.19 20.84 -0.18
CA LEU A 36 -25.09 19.90 -0.11
C LEU A 36 -25.25 18.90 -1.24
N LYS A 37 -24.28 18.83 -2.14
CA LYS A 37 -24.24 17.78 -3.18
C LYS A 37 -23.68 16.50 -2.58
N LEU A 38 -24.27 15.37 -2.95
CA LEU A 38 -23.81 14.07 -2.47
C LEU A 38 -22.43 13.76 -3.04
N PRO A 39 -21.41 13.49 -2.20
CA PRO A 39 -20.08 13.09 -2.68
C PRO A 39 -20.13 11.87 -3.61
N GLY A 40 -19.33 11.89 -4.68
CA GLY A 40 -19.25 10.84 -5.68
C GLY A 40 -20.11 11.08 -6.92
N VAL A 41 -21.15 11.94 -6.83
CA VAL A 41 -21.96 12.32 -8.00
C VAL A 41 -21.12 13.06 -9.05
N GLU A 42 -20.15 13.85 -8.59
CA GLU A 42 -19.20 14.58 -9.44
C GLU A 42 -18.28 13.69 -10.27
N ASN A 43 -18.21 12.40 -9.93
CA ASN A 43 -17.41 11.42 -10.66
C ASN A 43 -18.19 10.80 -11.82
N LEU A 44 -19.51 10.74 -11.72
CA LEU A 44 -20.39 10.16 -12.75
C LEU A 44 -20.37 10.98 -14.03
N GLY A 45 -20.52 10.30 -15.16
CA GLY A 45 -20.56 10.95 -16.47
C GLY A 45 -19.19 11.42 -16.96
N ARG A 46 -18.14 11.17 -16.20
CA ARG A 46 -16.76 11.45 -16.59
C ARG A 46 -16.14 10.27 -17.31
N GLY A 47 -15.20 10.57 -18.19
CA GLY A 47 -14.35 9.56 -18.76
C GLY A 47 -13.40 8.96 -17.72
N TYR A 48 -12.90 7.77 -17.98
CA TYR A 48 -12.04 7.02 -17.09
C TYR A 48 -10.88 6.40 -17.87
N ASP A 49 -9.66 6.61 -17.37
CA ASP A 49 -8.47 5.95 -17.87
C ASP A 49 -8.40 4.53 -17.31
N PHE A 50 -8.70 3.55 -18.17
CA PHE A 50 -8.71 2.14 -17.83
C PHE A 50 -7.34 1.57 -17.46
N PHE A 51 -6.27 2.19 -17.94
CA PHE A 51 -4.90 1.79 -17.67
C PHE A 51 -4.32 2.46 -16.41
N GLY A 52 -5.06 3.39 -15.82
CA GLY A 52 -4.70 4.12 -14.61
C GLY A 52 -4.91 3.33 -13.31
N GLU A 53 -5.19 4.05 -12.24
CA GLU A 53 -5.46 3.50 -10.92
C GLU A 53 -6.91 3.01 -10.81
N TYR A 54 -7.13 1.87 -10.18
CA TYR A 54 -8.45 1.29 -9.91
C TYR A 54 -9.25 2.14 -8.93
N ALA A 55 -10.48 2.47 -9.31
CA ALA A 55 -11.43 3.24 -8.51
C ALA A 55 -10.77 4.45 -7.81
N ASP A 56 -10.10 5.28 -8.62
CA ASP A 56 -9.37 6.46 -8.17
C ASP A 56 -9.72 7.68 -8.98
N VAL A 57 -9.84 8.82 -8.29
CA VAL A 57 -10.14 10.10 -8.94
C VAL A 57 -9.01 10.58 -9.88
N SER A 58 -7.79 10.10 -9.69
CA SER A 58 -6.65 10.40 -10.57
C SER A 58 -6.81 9.81 -11.98
N SER A 59 -7.63 8.77 -12.13
CA SER A 59 -7.94 8.15 -13.42
C SER A 59 -9.16 8.76 -14.11
N LEU A 60 -9.86 9.71 -13.46
CA LEU A 60 -10.96 10.45 -14.07
C LEU A 60 -10.48 11.43 -15.11
N GLN A 61 -11.16 11.45 -16.24
CA GLN A 61 -10.88 12.32 -17.38
C GLN A 61 -11.98 13.41 -17.55
N SER A 62 -12.03 14.07 -18.70
CA SER A 62 -13.04 15.08 -19.01
C SER A 62 -14.46 14.53 -18.91
N PRO A 63 -15.46 15.34 -18.49
CA PRO A 63 -16.85 14.90 -18.46
C PRO A 63 -17.41 14.74 -19.87
N LEU A 64 -18.13 13.63 -20.08
CA LEU A 64 -18.96 13.40 -21.26
C LEU A 64 -20.42 13.79 -20.99
N ILE A 65 -20.86 13.68 -19.73
CA ILE A 65 -22.19 14.03 -19.26
C ILE A 65 -22.06 15.12 -18.21
N GLU A 66 -22.92 16.15 -18.28
CA GLU A 66 -23.03 17.20 -17.28
C GLU A 66 -24.46 17.26 -16.77
N PHE A 67 -24.63 17.40 -15.47
CA PHE A 67 -25.94 17.43 -14.82
C PHE A 67 -26.42 18.85 -14.63
N GLY A 68 -27.67 19.12 -15.04
CA GLY A 68 -28.29 20.43 -14.92
C GLY A 68 -29.17 20.60 -13.70
N ASN A 69 -30.01 19.62 -13.41
CA ASN A 69 -31.04 19.68 -12.40
C ASN A 69 -30.71 18.77 -11.21
N TYR A 70 -30.83 19.32 -9.99
CA TYR A 70 -30.60 18.63 -8.72
C TYR A 70 -31.88 18.72 -7.89
N SER A 71 -32.98 18.07 -8.33
CA SER A 71 -34.28 18.18 -7.67
C SER A 71 -34.59 17.00 -6.73
N LYS A 72 -33.79 15.93 -6.80
CA LYS A 72 -33.92 14.79 -5.88
C LYS A 72 -33.11 15.05 -4.60
N GLU A 73 -33.69 14.69 -3.45
CA GLU A 73 -32.99 14.70 -2.16
C GLU A 73 -32.80 13.28 -1.64
N VAL A 74 -31.64 13.04 -1.03
CA VAL A 74 -31.31 11.77 -0.37
C VAL A 74 -30.70 12.04 1.00
N GLU A 75 -30.91 11.13 1.94
CA GLU A 75 -30.34 11.21 3.27
C GLU A 75 -29.18 10.22 3.44
N ALA A 76 -28.08 10.70 3.99
CA ALA A 76 -26.96 9.87 4.42
C ALA A 76 -26.34 10.44 5.70
N PHE A 77 -26.16 9.60 6.72
CA PHE A 77 -25.54 9.95 8.00
C PHE A 77 -26.10 11.23 8.66
N GLY A 78 -27.45 11.39 8.60
CA GLY A 78 -28.17 12.53 9.19
C GLY A 78 -28.01 13.85 8.46
N LYS A 79 -27.48 13.84 7.23
CA LYS A 79 -27.39 14.99 6.31
C LYS A 79 -28.28 14.77 5.11
N SER A 80 -28.97 15.82 4.64
CA SER A 80 -29.69 15.81 3.35
C SER A 80 -28.79 16.33 2.24
N TYR A 81 -28.85 15.65 1.11
CA TYR A 81 -28.03 15.96 -0.08
C TYR A 81 -28.90 16.04 -1.32
N ALA A 82 -28.60 17.01 -2.16
CA ALA A 82 -29.17 17.11 -3.50
C ALA A 82 -28.43 16.20 -4.47
N ILE A 83 -29.16 15.46 -5.32
CA ILE A 83 -28.62 14.67 -6.42
C ILE A 83 -29.33 15.00 -7.73
N PRO A 84 -28.68 14.79 -8.91
CA PRO A 84 -29.29 14.97 -10.20
C PRO A 84 -30.51 14.05 -10.42
N ASP A 85 -31.46 14.51 -11.24
CA ASP A 85 -32.68 13.77 -11.53
C ASP A 85 -32.41 12.42 -12.21
N GLU A 86 -31.31 12.33 -12.95
CA GLU A 86 -30.88 11.15 -13.70
C GLU A 86 -30.11 10.14 -12.84
N VAL A 87 -29.71 10.53 -11.62
CA VAL A 87 -28.87 9.70 -10.75
C VAL A 87 -29.72 8.87 -9.80
N ASP A 88 -29.42 7.59 -9.72
CA ASP A 88 -29.94 6.69 -8.70
C ASP A 88 -28.95 6.59 -7.52
N TYR A 89 -29.51 6.40 -6.31
CA TYR A 89 -28.78 6.33 -5.07
C TYR A 89 -29.16 5.10 -4.28
N ILE A 90 -28.16 4.38 -3.77
CA ILE A 90 -28.35 3.27 -2.85
C ILE A 90 -27.41 3.44 -1.66
N PHE A 91 -28.00 3.48 -0.46
CA PHE A 91 -27.25 3.51 0.78
C PHE A 91 -26.72 2.10 1.12
N TYR A 92 -25.44 2.02 1.50
CA TYR A 92 -24.82 0.79 2.00
C TYR A 92 -24.49 0.97 3.49
N ASN A 93 -23.32 1.17 3.90
CA ASN A 93 -22.71 1.13 5.21
C ASN A 93 -22.22 -0.28 5.56
N GLN A 94 -21.41 -0.82 4.69
CA GLN A 94 -20.84 -2.17 4.79
C GLN A 94 -19.33 -2.10 4.65
N GLY A 95 -18.64 -2.99 5.39
CA GLY A 95 -17.22 -3.28 5.18
C GLY A 95 -17.06 -4.66 4.54
N GLU A 96 -16.09 -4.81 3.66
CA GLU A 96 -15.76 -6.07 3.01
C GLU A 96 -14.26 -6.21 2.85
N PHE A 97 -13.75 -7.41 3.13
CA PHE A 97 -12.38 -7.79 2.83
C PHE A 97 -12.35 -8.68 1.59
N THR A 98 -11.43 -8.36 0.68
CA THR A 98 -11.18 -9.18 -0.51
C THR A 98 -9.68 -9.46 -0.60
N SER A 99 -9.31 -10.70 -0.90
CA SER A 99 -7.92 -11.10 -1.14
C SER A 99 -7.74 -11.37 -2.63
N ILE A 100 -6.76 -10.71 -3.23
CA ILE A 100 -6.39 -10.87 -4.65
C ILE A 100 -4.98 -11.42 -4.70
N TYR A 101 -4.82 -12.62 -5.20
CA TYR A 101 -3.56 -13.36 -5.24
C TYR A 101 -3.10 -13.61 -6.68
N GLY A 102 -1.79 -13.71 -6.89
CA GLY A 102 -1.17 -14.25 -8.09
C GLY A 102 0.20 -14.84 -7.79
N SER A 103 0.47 -16.03 -8.30
CA SER A 103 1.79 -16.65 -8.25
C SER A 103 2.77 -15.94 -9.20
N THR A 104 2.25 -15.20 -10.16
CA THR A 104 2.98 -14.30 -11.06
C THR A 104 2.25 -12.95 -11.09
N ILE A 105 2.91 -11.93 -11.61
CA ILE A 105 2.26 -10.62 -11.75
C ILE A 105 1.13 -10.64 -12.78
N GLN A 106 1.24 -11.48 -13.82
CA GLN A 106 0.18 -11.64 -14.83
C GLN A 106 -1.06 -12.32 -14.22
N GLU A 107 -0.86 -13.38 -13.43
CA GLU A 107 -1.96 -14.03 -12.71
C GLU A 107 -2.59 -13.06 -11.71
N TYR A 108 -1.77 -12.31 -10.96
CA TYR A 108 -2.27 -11.27 -10.06
C TYR A 108 -3.11 -10.23 -10.81
N GLN A 109 -2.61 -9.69 -11.93
CA GLN A 109 -3.33 -8.70 -12.73
C GLN A 109 -4.65 -9.26 -13.28
N SER A 110 -4.65 -10.51 -13.75
CA SER A 110 -5.86 -11.19 -14.21
C SER A 110 -6.89 -11.30 -13.09
N ASN A 111 -6.49 -11.78 -11.91
CA ASN A 111 -7.37 -11.91 -10.75
C ASN A 111 -7.84 -10.54 -10.22
N PHE A 112 -6.97 -9.52 -10.28
CA PHE A 112 -7.33 -8.16 -9.93
C PHE A 112 -8.40 -7.59 -10.87
N SER A 113 -8.22 -7.77 -12.18
CA SER A 113 -9.19 -7.34 -13.20
C SER A 113 -10.55 -8.03 -13.05
N LEU A 114 -10.52 -9.34 -12.74
CA LEU A 114 -11.74 -10.10 -12.44
C LEU A 114 -12.45 -9.63 -11.17
N SER A 115 -11.72 -9.35 -10.10
CA SER A 115 -12.30 -8.83 -8.86
C SER A 115 -12.90 -7.45 -9.04
N ALA A 116 -12.39 -6.67 -9.99
CA ALA A 116 -12.92 -5.37 -10.40
C ALA A 116 -14.16 -5.47 -11.30
N GLY A 117 -14.66 -6.69 -11.58
CA GLY A 117 -15.84 -6.93 -12.41
C GLY A 117 -15.63 -6.78 -13.92
N LEU A 118 -14.36 -6.79 -14.37
CA LEU A 118 -14.05 -6.73 -15.80
C LEU A 118 -14.19 -8.10 -16.46
N GLN A 119 -14.40 -8.08 -17.79
CA GLN A 119 -14.34 -9.30 -18.59
C GLN A 119 -12.89 -9.82 -18.64
N VAL A 120 -12.74 -11.14 -18.71
CA VAL A 120 -11.44 -11.85 -18.65
C VAL A 120 -10.44 -11.36 -19.72
N ASP A 121 -10.95 -10.87 -20.85
CA ASP A 121 -10.11 -10.46 -21.99
C ASP A 121 -9.50 -9.05 -21.82
N TYR A 122 -9.88 -8.30 -20.78
CA TYR A 122 -9.38 -6.94 -20.56
C TYR A 122 -8.53 -6.86 -19.30
N LEU A 123 -7.22 -6.88 -19.50
CA LEU A 123 -6.26 -6.61 -18.42
C LEU A 123 -6.14 -5.09 -18.22
N GLY A 124 -6.91 -4.55 -17.29
CA GLY A 124 -6.90 -3.13 -16.94
C GLY A 124 -6.12 -2.80 -15.67
N PHE A 125 -6.12 -1.52 -15.32
CA PHE A 125 -5.59 -1.00 -14.06
C PHE A 125 -4.10 -1.28 -13.82
N GLN A 126 -3.28 -1.30 -14.89
CA GLN A 126 -1.82 -1.45 -14.77
C GLN A 126 -1.20 -0.37 -13.89
N GLY A 127 -1.79 0.82 -13.84
CA GLY A 127 -1.42 1.89 -12.91
C GLY A 127 -1.47 1.43 -11.46
N SER A 128 -2.53 0.71 -11.06
CA SER A 128 -2.63 0.13 -9.73
C SER A 128 -1.54 -0.91 -9.47
N VAL A 129 -1.28 -1.81 -10.41
CA VAL A 129 -0.21 -2.81 -10.25
C VAL A 129 1.14 -2.15 -10.08
N ARG A 130 1.47 -1.18 -10.95
CA ARG A 130 2.75 -0.43 -10.89
C ARG A 130 2.91 0.41 -9.64
N SER A 131 1.83 0.83 -9.03
CA SER A 131 1.84 1.63 -7.81
C SER A 131 1.72 0.79 -6.53
N ASN A 132 1.20 -0.44 -6.62
CA ASN A 132 1.10 -1.38 -5.51
C ASN A 132 2.41 -2.13 -5.27
N PHE A 133 3.15 -2.45 -6.35
CA PHE A 133 4.39 -3.21 -6.29
C PHE A 133 5.52 -2.47 -6.99
N SER A 134 6.74 -2.57 -6.48
CA SER A 134 7.89 -1.98 -7.17
C SER A 134 8.19 -2.71 -8.48
N LYS A 135 8.78 -1.98 -9.44
CA LYS A 135 9.15 -2.55 -10.73
C LYS A 135 10.07 -3.77 -10.60
N GLU A 136 10.96 -3.73 -9.65
CA GLU A 136 11.87 -4.82 -9.31
C GLU A 136 11.13 -6.13 -9.04
N TYR A 137 10.03 -6.08 -8.28
CA TYR A 137 9.26 -7.27 -7.91
C TYR A 137 8.35 -7.74 -9.03
N TYR A 138 7.57 -6.84 -9.66
CA TYR A 138 6.65 -7.26 -10.71
C TYR A 138 7.33 -7.66 -12.02
N SER A 139 8.58 -7.27 -12.25
CA SER A 139 9.38 -7.75 -13.41
C SER A 139 10.16 -9.03 -13.12
N ASN A 140 10.04 -9.61 -11.93
CA ASN A 140 10.79 -10.77 -11.50
C ASN A 140 9.85 -11.97 -11.27
N SER A 141 10.05 -13.07 -12.02
CA SER A 141 9.21 -14.27 -11.95
C SER A 141 9.32 -15.03 -10.62
N ASN A 142 10.31 -14.68 -9.79
CA ASN A 142 10.53 -15.31 -8.50
C ASN A 142 9.64 -14.73 -7.37
N TYR A 143 8.81 -13.72 -7.65
CA TYR A 143 7.89 -13.16 -6.66
C TYR A 143 6.47 -13.66 -6.86
N GLN A 144 5.74 -13.75 -5.76
CA GLN A 144 4.29 -13.92 -5.71
C GLN A 144 3.67 -12.70 -5.02
N PHE A 145 2.39 -12.45 -5.32
CA PHE A 145 1.73 -11.20 -5.00
C PHE A 145 0.37 -11.43 -4.36
N VAL A 146 0.04 -10.62 -3.37
CA VAL A 146 -1.32 -10.55 -2.82
C VAL A 146 -1.65 -9.12 -2.43
N THR A 147 -2.91 -8.73 -2.62
CA THR A 147 -3.48 -7.52 -2.04
C THR A 147 -4.65 -7.89 -1.16
N ILE A 148 -4.62 -7.45 0.09
CA ILE A 148 -5.78 -7.44 0.97
C ILE A 148 -6.45 -6.08 0.80
N GLN A 149 -7.65 -6.09 0.25
CA GLN A 149 -8.48 -4.89 0.12
C GLN A 149 -9.49 -4.84 1.25
N ASP A 150 -9.43 -3.79 2.05
CA ASP A 150 -10.41 -3.46 3.08
C ASP A 150 -11.25 -2.29 2.57
N VAL A 151 -12.48 -2.59 2.16
CA VAL A 151 -13.38 -1.63 1.49
C VAL A 151 -14.53 -1.26 2.40
N ILE A 152 -14.65 0.00 2.74
CA ILE A 152 -15.74 0.58 3.53
C ILE A 152 -16.70 1.30 2.59
N ARG A 153 -17.77 0.64 2.17
CA ARG A 153 -18.79 1.20 1.27
C ARG A 153 -19.85 1.96 2.06
N LYS A 154 -20.09 3.22 1.72
CA LYS A 154 -21.09 4.08 2.34
C LYS A 154 -22.35 4.19 1.49
N TRP A 155 -22.21 4.44 0.19
CA TRP A 155 -23.29 4.44 -0.78
C TRP A 155 -22.79 4.18 -2.19
N ARG A 156 -23.74 3.97 -3.08
CA ARG A 156 -23.51 3.89 -4.51
C ARG A 156 -24.39 4.92 -5.21
N VAL A 157 -23.82 5.55 -6.23
CA VAL A 157 -24.53 6.42 -7.16
C VAL A 157 -24.38 5.87 -8.57
N SER A 158 -25.42 5.92 -9.39
CA SER A 158 -25.38 5.36 -10.74
C SER A 158 -26.26 6.12 -11.74
N LEU A 159 -25.84 6.07 -13.00
CA LEU A 159 -26.58 6.47 -14.18
C LEU A 159 -27.31 5.26 -14.79
N PRO A 160 -28.26 5.45 -15.73
CA PRO A 160 -28.77 4.38 -16.58
C PRO A 160 -27.62 3.65 -17.30
N LEU A 161 -27.71 2.34 -17.45
CA LEU A 161 -26.62 1.51 -18.04
C LEU A 161 -26.74 1.37 -19.58
N GLU A 162 -27.92 1.64 -20.14
CA GLU A 162 -28.16 1.43 -21.55
C GLU A 162 -27.42 2.44 -22.43
N PRO A 163 -26.50 2.03 -23.32
CA PRO A 163 -25.74 2.95 -24.17
C PRO A 163 -26.59 3.93 -24.96
N ALA A 164 -27.79 3.48 -25.42
CA ALA A 164 -28.70 4.34 -26.14
C ALA A 164 -29.25 5.49 -25.28
N THR A 165 -29.47 5.27 -23.99
CA THR A 165 -29.89 6.28 -23.02
C THR A 165 -28.74 7.21 -22.72
N LEU A 166 -27.54 6.66 -22.41
CA LEU A 166 -26.35 7.43 -22.14
C LEU A 166 -26.00 8.39 -23.28
N ARG A 167 -26.15 7.95 -24.54
CA ARG A 167 -25.95 8.82 -25.72
C ARG A 167 -26.84 10.08 -25.71
N THR A 168 -28.04 9.99 -25.21
CA THR A 168 -28.92 11.17 -25.12
C THR A 168 -28.56 12.15 -24.05
N MET A 169 -27.71 11.72 -23.11
CA MET A 169 -27.19 12.52 -21.96
C MET A 169 -25.85 13.18 -22.25
N LEU A 170 -25.19 12.83 -23.37
CA LEU A 170 -23.90 13.41 -23.73
C LEU A 170 -24.03 14.93 -23.94
N THR A 171 -23.03 15.66 -23.50
CA THR A 171 -22.88 17.07 -23.91
C THR A 171 -22.76 17.19 -25.43
N SER A 172 -23.17 18.32 -25.99
CA SER A 172 -23.02 18.55 -27.44
C SER A 172 -21.56 18.43 -27.91
N GLN A 173 -20.61 18.84 -27.04
CA GLN A 173 -19.19 18.72 -27.33
C GLN A 173 -18.73 17.27 -27.32
N ALA A 174 -19.10 16.49 -26.28
CA ALA A 174 -18.73 15.09 -26.21
C ALA A 174 -19.32 14.27 -27.36
N SER A 175 -20.56 14.57 -27.76
CA SER A 175 -21.23 13.93 -28.90
C SER A 175 -20.51 14.22 -30.24
N ALA A 176 -20.06 15.46 -30.45
CA ALA A 176 -19.28 15.83 -31.63
C ALA A 176 -17.87 15.20 -31.60
N ASP A 177 -17.19 15.29 -30.47
CA ASP A 177 -15.84 14.73 -30.28
C ASP A 177 -15.80 13.22 -30.52
N LEU A 178 -16.84 12.51 -30.07
CA LEU A 178 -16.97 11.05 -30.24
C LEU A 178 -16.95 10.63 -31.72
N GLU A 179 -17.53 11.45 -32.59
CA GLU A 179 -17.59 11.17 -34.01
C GLU A 179 -16.39 11.75 -34.81
N ASP A 180 -15.88 12.93 -34.40
CA ASP A 180 -14.97 13.73 -35.20
C ASP A 180 -13.50 13.61 -34.82
N LEU A 181 -13.17 13.34 -33.53
CA LEU A 181 -11.79 13.20 -33.09
C LEU A 181 -11.14 11.90 -33.56
N SER A 182 -9.83 11.91 -33.77
CA SER A 182 -9.08 10.67 -33.93
C SER A 182 -9.21 9.80 -32.65
N PRO A 183 -9.14 8.46 -32.75
CA PRO A 183 -9.22 7.59 -31.56
C PRO A 183 -8.22 8.01 -30.45
N GLU A 184 -6.99 8.33 -30.82
CA GLU A 184 -5.96 8.81 -29.90
C GLU A 184 -6.39 10.11 -29.19
N ALA A 185 -6.84 11.12 -29.94
CA ALA A 185 -7.26 12.39 -29.36
C ALA A 185 -8.50 12.24 -28.47
N LEU A 186 -9.43 11.37 -28.84
CA LEU A 186 -10.61 11.06 -28.04
C LEU A 186 -10.23 10.42 -26.71
N PHE A 187 -9.43 9.35 -26.75
CA PHE A 187 -9.04 8.62 -25.53
C PHE A 187 -8.10 9.42 -24.64
N ASN A 188 -7.22 10.28 -25.21
CA ASN A 188 -6.43 11.22 -24.42
C ASN A 188 -7.30 12.26 -23.69
N LYS A 189 -8.45 12.64 -24.22
CA LYS A 189 -9.35 13.62 -23.62
C LYS A 189 -10.32 13.01 -22.62
N TYR A 190 -10.88 11.87 -22.93
CA TYR A 190 -11.98 11.26 -22.18
C TYR A 190 -11.62 9.92 -21.52
N GLY A 191 -10.41 9.37 -21.73
CA GLY A 191 -10.11 8.00 -21.35
C GLY A 191 -10.79 7.01 -22.30
N THR A 192 -10.80 5.75 -21.91
CA THR A 192 -11.36 4.67 -22.74
C THR A 192 -12.73 4.20 -22.29
N PHE A 193 -13.15 4.56 -21.08
CA PHE A 193 -14.45 4.19 -20.52
C PHE A 193 -15.18 5.41 -19.96
N LEU A 194 -16.51 5.32 -19.88
CA LEU A 194 -17.38 6.24 -19.16
C LEU A 194 -17.69 5.68 -17.78
N LEU A 195 -17.51 6.45 -16.72
CA LEU A 195 -17.91 6.07 -15.37
C LEU A 195 -19.41 6.34 -15.19
N VAL A 196 -20.18 5.27 -15.08
CA VAL A 196 -21.64 5.33 -14.94
C VAL A 196 -22.13 4.90 -13.55
N GLU A 197 -21.27 4.23 -12.78
CA GLU A 197 -21.60 3.85 -11.42
C GLU A 197 -20.37 3.99 -10.52
N ALA A 198 -20.53 4.62 -9.37
CA ALA A 198 -19.47 4.87 -8.41
C ALA A 198 -19.86 4.35 -7.02
N VAL A 199 -19.03 3.50 -6.43
CA VAL A 199 -19.10 3.12 -5.02
C VAL A 199 -18.28 4.11 -4.21
N VAL A 200 -18.89 4.70 -3.22
CA VAL A 200 -18.34 5.81 -2.45
C VAL A 200 -18.13 5.41 -0.99
N GLY A 201 -16.96 5.71 -0.46
CA GLY A 201 -16.59 5.34 0.89
C GLY A 201 -15.08 5.50 1.14
N ALA A 202 -14.43 4.43 1.55
CA ALA A 202 -12.98 4.40 1.74
C ALA A 202 -12.43 3.00 1.42
N ARG A 203 -11.12 2.93 1.14
CA ARG A 203 -10.42 1.67 0.89
C ARG A 203 -9.00 1.71 1.43
N ALA A 204 -8.56 0.61 2.04
CA ALA A 204 -7.17 0.33 2.35
C ALA A 204 -6.71 -0.89 1.54
N ASP A 205 -5.66 -0.72 0.75
CA ASP A 205 -5.02 -1.79 -0.04
C ASP A 205 -3.70 -2.13 0.63
N TYR A 206 -3.63 -3.27 1.30
CA TYR A 206 -2.40 -3.82 1.86
C TYR A 206 -1.80 -4.80 0.86
N ASN A 207 -0.75 -4.35 0.20
CA ASN A 207 -0.08 -5.07 -0.89
C ASN A 207 1.15 -5.77 -0.36
N VAL A 208 1.31 -7.03 -0.69
CA VAL A 208 2.39 -7.89 -0.22
C VAL A 208 3.01 -8.61 -1.41
N SER A 209 4.33 -8.53 -1.55
CA SER A 209 5.12 -9.38 -2.43
C SER A 209 6.15 -10.16 -1.63
N VAL A 210 6.30 -11.45 -1.95
CA VAL A 210 7.26 -12.35 -1.28
C VAL A 210 8.01 -13.15 -2.33
N LEU A 211 9.31 -13.35 -2.11
CA LEU A 211 10.12 -14.26 -2.91
C LEU A 211 9.60 -15.69 -2.75
N LYS A 212 9.48 -16.46 -3.84
CA LYS A 212 9.08 -17.88 -3.85
C LYS A 212 10.11 -18.84 -3.22
N VAL A 213 10.87 -18.36 -2.25
CA VAL A 213 11.89 -19.17 -1.56
C VAL A 213 11.28 -20.15 -0.56
N GLN A 214 10.15 -19.75 0.01
CA GLN A 214 9.33 -20.62 0.83
C GLN A 214 8.10 -20.99 0.00
N GLU A 215 7.85 -22.26 -0.13
CA GLU A 215 6.68 -22.76 -0.84
C GLU A 215 5.40 -22.51 -0.02
N TYR A 216 5.02 -21.23 0.10
CA TYR A 216 3.67 -20.94 0.57
C TYR A 216 2.69 -21.36 -0.52
N SER A 217 1.77 -22.26 -0.18
CA SER A 217 0.61 -22.45 -1.03
C SER A 217 -0.16 -21.12 -1.17
N ALA A 218 -0.91 -20.94 -2.26
CA ALA A 218 -1.73 -19.76 -2.45
C ALA A 218 -2.61 -19.43 -1.24
N GLN A 219 -3.16 -20.46 -0.59
CA GLN A 219 -4.00 -20.29 0.59
C GLN A 219 -3.20 -19.83 1.82
N GLN A 220 -2.03 -20.38 2.06
CA GLN A 220 -1.16 -19.98 3.18
C GLN A 220 -0.71 -18.52 3.00
N PHE A 221 -0.27 -18.17 1.80
CA PHE A 221 0.17 -16.79 1.50
C PHE A 221 -0.93 -15.77 1.75
N GLN A 222 -2.14 -16.03 1.24
CA GLN A 222 -3.30 -15.17 1.49
C GLN A 222 -3.67 -15.10 2.97
N THR A 223 -3.61 -16.24 3.68
CA THR A 223 -3.91 -16.31 5.12
C THR A 223 -2.92 -15.49 5.93
N TYR A 224 -1.62 -15.60 5.66
CA TYR A 224 -0.59 -14.83 6.37
C TYR A 224 -0.62 -13.34 6.02
N ALA A 225 -0.92 -12.99 4.77
CA ALA A 225 -1.10 -11.59 4.38
C ALA A 225 -2.29 -10.95 5.12
N GLN A 226 -3.43 -11.65 5.18
CA GLN A 226 -4.60 -11.21 5.94
C GLN A 226 -4.28 -11.06 7.43
N ALA A 227 -3.66 -12.07 8.03
CA ALA A 227 -3.27 -12.03 9.43
C ALA A 227 -2.25 -10.91 9.73
N SER A 228 -1.34 -10.62 8.79
CA SER A 228 -0.39 -9.51 8.91
C SER A 228 -1.08 -8.17 8.89
N TYR A 229 -2.10 -7.99 8.05
CA TYR A 229 -2.93 -6.80 8.02
C TYR A 229 -3.74 -6.67 9.33
N ASP A 230 -4.47 -7.71 9.72
CA ASP A 230 -5.33 -7.72 10.91
C ASP A 230 -4.55 -7.42 12.19
N TRP A 231 -3.36 -7.99 12.32
CA TRP A 231 -2.46 -7.68 13.43
C TRP A 231 -1.95 -6.22 13.36
N GLY A 232 -1.57 -5.77 12.18
CA GLY A 232 -1.09 -4.40 11.97
C GLY A 232 -2.13 -3.34 12.33
N VAL A 233 -3.40 -3.55 11.95
CA VAL A 233 -4.49 -2.63 12.31
C VAL A 233 -5.04 -2.84 13.74
N GLY A 234 -4.50 -3.83 14.48
CA GLY A 234 -4.88 -4.11 15.86
C GLY A 234 -6.24 -4.78 16.03
N SER A 235 -6.76 -5.42 14.97
CA SER A 235 -8.04 -6.16 15.02
C SER A 235 -7.89 -7.55 15.63
N VAL A 236 -6.65 -8.09 15.66
CA VAL A 236 -6.31 -9.41 16.21
C VAL A 236 -5.05 -9.30 17.06
N GLU A 237 -5.06 -9.95 18.24
CA GLU A 237 -3.85 -10.20 19.01
C GLU A 237 -3.24 -11.53 18.57
N VAL A 238 -1.95 -11.54 18.29
CA VAL A 238 -1.21 -12.74 17.88
C VAL A 238 -0.30 -13.17 19.03
N ASP A 239 -0.47 -14.42 19.49
CA ASP A 239 0.50 -15.03 20.41
C ASP A 239 1.76 -15.38 19.63
N VAL A 240 2.80 -14.57 19.79
CA VAL A 240 4.07 -14.68 19.08
C VAL A 240 4.89 -15.90 19.49
N GLU A 241 4.58 -16.51 20.64
CA GLU A 241 5.24 -17.72 21.11
C GLU A 241 4.61 -19.00 20.52
N SER A 242 3.40 -18.91 19.97
CA SER A 242 2.76 -20.02 19.27
C SER A 242 3.49 -20.35 17.96
N GLU A 243 3.39 -21.61 17.51
CA GLU A 243 3.91 -22.03 16.20
C GLU A 243 3.40 -21.13 15.07
N TYR A 244 2.11 -20.85 15.04
CA TYR A 244 1.50 -19.93 14.08
C TYR A 244 2.06 -18.50 14.18
N GLY A 245 2.26 -17.99 15.40
CA GLY A 245 2.82 -16.64 15.60
C GLY A 245 4.27 -16.53 15.11
N LYS A 246 5.06 -17.59 15.29
CA LYS A 246 6.41 -17.69 14.76
C LYS A 246 6.42 -17.71 13.23
N GLU A 247 5.59 -18.55 12.60
CA GLU A 247 5.47 -18.61 11.13
C GLU A 247 5.00 -17.27 10.54
N LEU A 248 4.00 -16.63 11.18
CA LEU A 248 3.54 -15.31 10.78
C LEU A 248 4.65 -14.25 10.93
N GLY A 249 5.46 -14.36 11.99
CA GLY A 249 6.63 -13.50 12.20
C GLY A 249 7.64 -13.66 11.06
N ILE A 250 7.95 -14.89 10.65
CA ILE A 250 8.81 -15.20 9.52
C ILE A 250 8.23 -14.60 8.24
N PHE A 251 6.97 -14.87 7.94
CA PHE A 251 6.29 -14.32 6.78
C PHE A 251 6.40 -12.79 6.72
N ARG A 252 6.08 -12.09 7.81
CA ARG A 252 6.17 -10.62 7.89
C ARG A 252 7.60 -10.10 7.68
N SER A 253 8.57 -10.91 8.04
CA SER A 253 9.97 -10.55 7.89
C SER A 253 10.49 -10.66 6.45
N GLU A 254 9.89 -11.52 5.65
CA GLU A 254 10.25 -11.76 4.25
C GLU A 254 9.37 -10.95 3.28
N ALA A 255 8.24 -10.45 3.77
CA ALA A 255 7.26 -9.75 2.98
C ALA A 255 7.66 -8.29 2.70
N MET A 256 7.69 -7.90 1.44
CA MET A 256 7.72 -6.50 1.03
C MET A 256 6.30 -5.98 0.97
N THR A 257 6.00 -4.96 1.76
CA THR A 257 4.64 -4.48 1.94
C THR A 257 4.49 -3.00 1.57
N THR A 258 3.36 -2.67 0.95
CA THR A 258 2.92 -1.29 0.78
C THR A 258 1.47 -1.16 1.22
N LEU A 259 1.14 -0.03 1.86
CA LEU A 259 -0.22 0.28 2.25
C LEU A 259 -0.68 1.53 1.53
N LYS A 260 -1.83 1.45 0.85
CA LYS A 260 -2.50 2.59 0.24
C LYS A 260 -3.86 2.79 0.89
N VAL A 261 -4.15 4.00 1.29
CA VAL A 261 -5.41 4.35 1.94
C VAL A 261 -6.08 5.48 1.17
N LYS A 262 -7.35 5.28 0.81
CA LYS A 262 -8.22 6.24 0.12
C LYS A 262 -9.46 6.50 0.96
N GLY A 263 -9.89 7.75 1.03
CA GLY A 263 -11.03 8.15 1.85
C GLY A 263 -10.75 8.15 3.36
N GLY A 264 -11.74 8.61 4.12
CA GLY A 264 -11.55 8.91 5.52
C GLY A 264 -10.61 10.11 5.76
N SER A 265 -10.34 10.41 7.02
CA SER A 265 -9.40 11.46 7.38
C SER A 265 -7.96 11.05 7.08
N SER A 266 -7.23 11.85 6.31
CA SER A 266 -5.82 11.61 6.03
C SER A 266 -4.91 11.63 7.27
N GLN A 267 -5.37 12.25 8.35
CA GLN A 267 -4.68 12.24 9.65
C GLN A 267 -4.61 10.82 10.21
N TYR A 268 -5.71 10.08 10.16
CA TYR A 268 -5.79 8.70 10.67
C TYR A 268 -5.32 7.69 9.63
N GLY A 269 -5.65 7.89 8.34
CA GLY A 269 -5.30 6.97 7.26
C GLY A 269 -3.81 6.62 7.17
N LYS A 270 -2.92 7.55 7.55
CA LYS A 270 -1.47 7.31 7.59
C LYS A 270 -1.03 6.31 8.66
N TYR A 271 -1.82 6.12 9.69
CA TYR A 271 -1.45 5.38 10.89
C TYR A 271 -2.41 4.24 11.23
N ILE A 272 -3.19 3.76 10.25
CA ILE A 272 -4.13 2.64 10.49
C ILE A 272 -3.42 1.38 10.99
N MET A 273 -2.17 1.14 10.55
CA MET A 273 -1.33 0.03 11.04
C MET A 273 -0.69 0.32 12.42
N ASN A 274 -0.93 1.49 13.00
CA ASN A 274 -0.37 1.93 14.29
C ASN A 274 -1.46 2.36 15.28
N GLY A 275 -2.67 1.81 15.15
CA GLY A 275 -3.77 2.00 16.11
C GLY A 275 -4.84 3.02 15.69
N ASP A 276 -4.72 3.72 14.55
CA ASP A 276 -5.71 4.70 14.08
C ASP A 276 -6.79 4.10 13.16
N TYR A 277 -6.92 2.77 13.11
CA TYR A 277 -7.88 2.08 12.25
C TYR A 277 -9.34 2.45 12.57
N VAL A 278 -9.75 2.38 13.85
CA VAL A 278 -11.11 2.72 14.26
C VAL A 278 -11.41 4.21 14.02
N PRO A 279 -10.57 5.17 14.44
CA PRO A 279 -10.75 6.59 14.08
C PRO A 279 -10.81 6.85 12.57
N TRP A 280 -10.06 6.10 11.76
CA TRP A 280 -10.14 6.20 10.31
C TRP A 280 -11.52 5.76 9.79
N ILE A 281 -12.02 4.59 10.19
CA ILE A 281 -13.36 4.09 9.79
C ILE A 281 -14.46 5.09 10.17
N GLU A 282 -14.43 5.64 11.38
CA GLU A 282 -15.42 6.61 11.86
C GLU A 282 -15.40 7.90 11.02
N SER A 283 -14.24 8.30 10.52
CA SER A 283 -14.07 9.51 9.71
C SER A 283 -14.56 9.38 8.26
N VAL A 284 -14.86 8.15 7.78
CA VAL A 284 -15.23 7.88 6.37
C VAL A 284 -16.56 8.56 5.99
N ALA A 285 -17.51 8.64 6.93
CA ALA A 285 -18.80 9.29 6.67
C ALA A 285 -18.67 10.79 6.32
N ASP A 286 -17.64 11.44 6.84
CA ASP A 286 -17.36 12.86 6.58
C ASP A 286 -16.39 13.09 5.40
N ASN A 287 -15.60 12.09 5.04
CA ASN A 287 -14.59 12.17 3.99
C ASN A 287 -14.64 10.96 3.04
N PRO A 288 -15.80 10.66 2.46
CA PRO A 288 -15.92 9.54 1.53
C PRO A 288 -15.38 9.94 0.15
N VAL A 289 -14.81 8.95 -0.56
CA VAL A 289 -14.30 9.12 -1.93
C VAL A 289 -14.77 7.98 -2.83
N LEU A 290 -14.54 8.06 -4.14
CA LEU A 290 -14.60 6.91 -5.05
C LEU A 290 -13.63 5.84 -4.53
N CYS A 291 -14.13 4.68 -4.13
CA CYS A 291 -13.33 3.65 -3.48
C CYS A 291 -13.42 2.27 -4.12
N ASP A 292 -14.46 2.03 -4.91
CA ASP A 292 -14.70 0.71 -5.49
C ASP A 292 -15.56 0.80 -6.75
N PHE A 293 -15.56 -0.29 -7.54
CA PHE A 293 -16.43 -0.48 -8.68
C PHE A 293 -17.34 -1.70 -8.49
N THR A 294 -18.41 -1.75 -9.26
CA THR A 294 -19.21 -2.94 -9.50
C THR A 294 -19.00 -3.40 -10.94
N ASN A 295 -19.58 -4.53 -11.31
CA ASN A 295 -19.53 -5.05 -12.69
C ASN A 295 -20.14 -4.12 -13.75
N HIS A 296 -20.76 -3.02 -13.34
CA HIS A 296 -21.45 -2.09 -14.23
C HIS A 296 -20.90 -0.66 -14.16
N SER A 297 -19.81 -0.44 -13.39
CA SER A 297 -19.29 0.90 -13.17
C SER A 297 -18.75 1.59 -14.42
N LEU A 298 -18.21 0.81 -15.35
CA LEU A 298 -17.51 1.30 -16.53
C LEU A 298 -18.21 0.84 -17.82
N VAL A 299 -18.59 1.80 -18.67
CA VAL A 299 -19.11 1.55 -20.01
C VAL A 299 -18.06 1.96 -21.05
N PRO A 300 -17.67 1.06 -21.96
CA PRO A 300 -16.72 1.41 -23.02
C PRO A 300 -17.20 2.61 -23.86
N ILE A 301 -16.32 3.59 -24.10
CA ILE A 301 -16.68 4.79 -24.87
C ILE A 301 -17.14 4.45 -26.29
N TRP A 302 -16.56 3.41 -26.92
CA TRP A 302 -16.98 2.99 -28.26
C TRP A 302 -18.43 2.50 -28.36
N GLU A 303 -19.03 2.05 -27.25
CA GLU A 303 -20.47 1.70 -27.21
C GLU A 303 -21.38 2.92 -27.36
N LEU A 304 -20.83 4.12 -27.17
CA LEU A 304 -21.54 5.39 -27.34
C LEU A 304 -21.44 5.94 -28.76
N ALA A 305 -20.67 5.33 -29.66
CA ALA A 305 -20.54 5.75 -31.05
C ALA A 305 -21.91 5.59 -31.79
N ALA A 306 -22.21 6.51 -32.73
CA ALA A 306 -23.45 6.52 -33.46
C ALA A 306 -23.50 5.43 -34.53
N THR A 307 -22.35 4.99 -35.03
CA THR A 307 -22.22 4.02 -36.13
C THR A 307 -21.35 2.83 -35.77
N GLU A 308 -21.65 1.66 -36.28
CA GLU A 308 -20.85 0.46 -36.12
C GLU A 308 -19.41 0.62 -36.68
N THR A 309 -19.23 1.42 -37.73
CA THR A 309 -17.92 1.72 -38.28
C THR A 309 -17.05 2.46 -37.26
N ARG A 310 -17.62 3.49 -36.64
CA ARG A 310 -16.91 4.28 -35.62
C ARG A 310 -16.64 3.47 -34.35
N LYS A 311 -17.61 2.66 -33.94
CA LYS A 311 -17.46 1.73 -32.83
C LYS A 311 -16.28 0.78 -33.07
N THR A 312 -16.21 0.17 -34.25
CA THR A 312 -15.13 -0.77 -34.63
C THR A 312 -13.78 -0.07 -34.69
N GLU A 313 -13.70 1.17 -35.21
CA GLU A 313 -12.47 1.96 -35.24
C GLU A 313 -11.93 2.23 -33.83
N LEU A 314 -12.77 2.70 -32.92
CA LEU A 314 -12.38 2.99 -31.54
C LEU A 314 -12.00 1.71 -30.79
N TYR A 315 -12.75 0.63 -30.97
CA TYR A 315 -12.44 -0.65 -30.34
C TYR A 315 -11.08 -1.22 -30.82
N ASN A 316 -10.80 -1.16 -32.12
CA ASN A 316 -9.52 -1.63 -32.65
C ASN A 316 -8.35 -0.80 -32.11
N TYR A 317 -8.53 0.51 -31.95
CA TYR A 317 -7.51 1.33 -31.33
C TYR A 317 -7.30 0.98 -29.85
N PHE A 318 -8.39 0.71 -29.11
CA PHE A 318 -8.32 0.25 -27.74
C PHE A 318 -7.54 -1.08 -27.60
N LEU A 319 -7.73 -2.02 -28.53
CA LEU A 319 -6.95 -3.27 -28.54
C LEU A 319 -5.43 -3.00 -28.66
N GLY A 320 -5.04 -2.04 -29.50
CA GLY A 320 -3.63 -1.61 -29.57
C GLY A 320 -3.12 -1.03 -28.25
N LEU A 321 -3.95 -0.24 -27.55
CA LEU A 321 -3.58 0.28 -26.24
C LEU A 321 -3.45 -0.81 -25.17
N LEU A 322 -4.19 -1.91 -25.25
CA LEU A 322 -3.99 -3.07 -24.35
C LEU A 322 -2.59 -3.64 -24.50
N GLU A 323 -2.14 -3.85 -25.76
CA GLU A 323 -0.78 -4.35 -26.03
C GLU A 323 0.30 -3.38 -25.55
N GLU A 324 0.13 -2.07 -25.79
CA GLU A 324 1.08 -1.01 -25.36
C GLU A 324 1.21 -0.89 -23.85
N ASN A 325 0.16 -1.20 -23.09
CA ASN A 325 0.09 -1.08 -21.63
C ASN A 325 0.35 -2.39 -20.89
N GLU A 326 0.61 -3.49 -21.60
CA GLU A 326 0.98 -4.75 -20.95
C GLU A 326 2.11 -4.57 -19.92
N LEU A 327 2.00 -5.30 -18.83
CA LEU A 327 3.13 -5.41 -17.91
C LEU A 327 4.23 -6.22 -18.56
N PRO A 328 5.51 -5.87 -18.32
CA PRO A 328 6.60 -6.62 -18.90
C PRO A 328 6.55 -8.09 -18.46
N ASP A 329 6.90 -8.98 -19.36
CA ASP A 329 7.08 -10.38 -19.00
C ASP A 329 8.15 -10.49 -17.91
N PRO A 330 7.82 -11.14 -16.77
CA PRO A 330 8.77 -11.28 -15.70
C PRO A 330 9.89 -12.21 -16.13
N VAL A 331 11.11 -11.74 -16.00
CA VAL A 331 12.32 -12.55 -16.20
C VAL A 331 12.79 -13.13 -14.88
N ALA A 332 13.30 -14.34 -14.91
CA ALA A 332 14.01 -14.92 -13.77
C ALA A 332 15.38 -14.24 -13.66
N GLU A 333 15.40 -12.98 -13.20
CA GLU A 333 16.66 -12.36 -12.81
C GLU A 333 17.20 -13.08 -11.58
N GLN A 334 18.36 -13.65 -11.71
CA GLN A 334 19.08 -14.15 -10.55
C GLN A 334 19.69 -12.92 -9.85
N VAL A 335 19.01 -12.50 -8.81
CA VAL A 335 19.50 -11.43 -7.92
C VAL A 335 20.61 -12.02 -7.06
N ILE A 336 21.68 -11.27 -6.89
CA ILE A 336 22.78 -11.62 -5.98
C ILE A 336 22.83 -10.63 -4.80
N VAL A 337 23.39 -11.04 -3.69
CA VAL A 337 23.77 -10.13 -2.62
C VAL A 337 25.03 -9.38 -3.05
N SER A 338 24.91 -8.10 -3.38
CA SER A 338 26.02 -7.30 -3.90
C SER A 338 26.88 -6.69 -2.80
N ASP A 339 26.28 -6.35 -1.66
CA ASP A 339 26.98 -5.82 -0.48
C ASP A 339 26.21 -6.12 0.81
N VAL A 340 26.90 -6.06 1.95
CA VAL A 340 26.33 -6.24 3.29
C VAL A 340 26.86 -5.19 4.26
N LYS A 341 26.01 -4.73 5.18
CA LYS A 341 26.33 -3.76 6.24
C LYS A 341 25.68 -4.16 7.55
N ILE A 342 26.29 -3.81 8.66
CA ILE A 342 25.67 -3.94 9.98
C ILE A 342 25.04 -2.61 10.36
N VAL A 343 23.77 -2.63 10.71
CA VAL A 343 23.00 -1.47 11.20
C VAL A 343 22.83 -1.61 12.70
N MET A 344 23.29 -0.62 13.46
CA MET A 344 23.25 -0.61 14.91
C MET A 344 22.18 0.36 15.42
N VAL A 345 21.31 -0.12 16.29
CA VAL A 345 20.20 0.63 16.92
C VAL A 345 20.39 0.68 18.43
N ASN A 346 20.15 1.84 19.04
CA ASN A 346 20.09 1.96 20.50
C ASN A 346 18.82 1.30 21.02
N ARG A 347 18.95 0.25 21.83
CA ARG A 347 17.80 -0.49 22.37
C ARG A 347 17.08 0.28 23.49
N GLY A 348 17.80 1.00 24.31
CA GLY A 348 17.20 1.64 25.49
C GLY A 348 16.64 0.60 26.46
N ASN A 349 15.32 0.74 26.76
CA ASN A 349 14.58 -0.20 27.65
C ASN A 349 13.69 -1.16 26.89
N LEU A 350 13.79 -1.22 25.55
CA LEU A 350 12.99 -2.13 24.73
C LEU A 350 13.49 -3.57 24.86
N ASP A 351 12.60 -4.52 24.69
CA ASP A 351 12.97 -5.93 24.59
C ASP A 351 13.80 -6.17 23.30
N TRP A 352 14.62 -7.23 23.30
CA TRP A 352 15.54 -7.52 22.18
C TRP A 352 14.83 -7.80 20.83
N ASN A 353 13.59 -8.26 20.88
CA ASN A 353 12.72 -8.54 19.72
C ASN A 353 11.61 -7.49 19.51
N ASP A 354 11.71 -6.35 20.18
CA ASP A 354 10.71 -5.28 20.04
C ASP A 354 10.66 -4.77 18.59
N PRO A 355 9.49 -4.76 17.95
CA PRO A 355 9.33 -4.30 16.57
C PRO A 355 9.83 -2.87 16.32
N GLN A 356 9.86 -2.03 17.34
CA GLN A 356 10.39 -0.66 17.26
C GLN A 356 11.88 -0.64 16.90
N LEU A 357 12.63 -1.68 17.26
CA LEU A 357 14.03 -1.81 16.90
C LEU A 357 14.21 -2.04 15.40
N ALA A 358 13.38 -2.89 14.79
CA ALA A 358 13.38 -3.10 13.34
C ALA A 358 12.99 -1.84 12.57
N ILE A 359 11.97 -1.11 13.04
CA ILE A 359 11.57 0.19 12.47
C ILE A 359 12.72 1.20 12.54
N SER A 360 13.43 1.24 13.67
CA SER A 360 14.58 2.13 13.83
C SER A 360 15.75 1.74 12.94
N ALA A 361 15.99 0.44 12.75
CA ALA A 361 16.99 -0.07 11.82
C ALA A 361 16.66 0.28 10.36
N GLU A 362 15.40 0.18 9.98
CA GLU A 362 14.91 0.56 8.64
C GLU A 362 15.19 2.04 8.33
N LEU A 363 15.09 2.92 9.32
CA LEU A 363 15.40 4.34 9.17
C LEU A 363 16.91 4.65 9.12
N LEU A 364 17.74 3.76 9.67
CA LEU A 364 19.20 3.95 9.78
C LEU A 364 19.99 3.19 8.72
N LYS A 365 19.39 2.26 8.01
CA LYS A 365 20.06 1.52 6.94
C LYS A 365 20.52 2.45 5.80
N PRO A 366 21.56 2.12 5.06
CA PRO A 366 21.93 2.87 3.88
C PRO A 366 20.81 2.89 2.84
N GLU A 367 20.72 3.98 2.07
CA GLU A 367 19.78 4.10 0.96
C GLU A 367 20.02 2.97 -0.07
N GLY A 368 18.94 2.32 -0.54
CA GLY A 368 19.00 1.20 -1.47
C GLY A 368 19.11 -0.17 -0.79
N TYR A 369 19.60 -0.24 0.46
CA TYR A 369 19.76 -1.52 1.14
C TYR A 369 18.42 -2.06 1.66
N LYS A 370 18.30 -3.36 1.67
CA LYS A 370 17.24 -4.14 2.35
C LYS A 370 17.71 -4.53 3.74
N LEU A 371 16.80 -4.66 4.67
CA LEU A 371 17.11 -5.11 6.02
C LEU A 371 16.80 -6.60 6.16
N LEU A 372 17.79 -7.40 6.53
CA LEU A 372 17.54 -8.77 6.97
C LEU A 372 16.83 -8.71 8.32
N GLN A 373 15.71 -9.38 8.41
CA GLN A 373 14.87 -9.29 9.59
C GLN A 373 15.44 -10.15 10.74
N GLY A 374 15.36 -9.57 11.92
CA GLY A 374 15.86 -10.16 13.14
C GLY A 374 17.06 -9.40 13.71
N ASN A 375 17.06 -9.23 15.02
CA ASN A 375 18.18 -8.67 15.74
C ASN A 375 19.24 -9.76 15.89
N MET A 376 20.47 -9.49 15.43
CA MET A 376 21.58 -10.45 15.47
C MET A 376 22.26 -10.55 16.83
N ASN A 377 21.91 -9.73 17.79
CA ASN A 377 22.41 -9.86 19.15
C ASN A 377 21.26 -9.94 20.17
N ASP A 378 21.57 -10.56 21.29
CA ASP A 378 20.55 -10.97 22.23
C ASP A 378 20.21 -9.92 23.31
N ASN A 379 19.44 -10.37 24.28
CA ASN A 379 18.73 -9.66 25.33
C ASN A 379 19.60 -8.76 26.24
N HIS A 380 20.89 -8.98 26.30
CA HIS A 380 21.76 -8.39 27.32
C HIS A 380 22.62 -7.23 26.79
N CYS A 381 22.57 -6.99 25.49
CA CYS A 381 23.28 -5.92 24.84
C CYS A 381 22.47 -4.60 24.85
N SER A 382 23.15 -3.49 25.04
CA SER A 382 22.51 -2.16 24.99
C SER A 382 22.17 -1.71 23.56
N LYS A 383 22.63 -2.43 22.57
CA LYS A 383 22.43 -2.20 21.14
C LYS A 383 21.73 -3.40 20.50
N ALA A 384 20.88 -3.14 19.55
CA ALA A 384 20.36 -4.11 18.61
C ALA A 384 21.13 -4.01 17.29
N LEU A 385 21.48 -5.15 16.69
CA LEU A 385 22.22 -5.24 15.44
C LEU A 385 21.40 -5.92 14.37
N PHE A 386 21.36 -5.32 13.19
CA PHE A 386 20.65 -5.84 12.03
C PHE A 386 21.61 -5.92 10.85
N LEU A 387 21.45 -6.94 10.01
CA LEU A 387 22.16 -7.03 8.75
C LEU A 387 21.34 -6.32 7.66
N ALA A 388 21.94 -5.34 7.02
CA ALA A 388 21.42 -4.74 5.80
C ALA A 388 22.20 -5.30 4.60
N TYR A 389 21.54 -5.54 3.49
CA TYR A 389 22.17 -6.04 2.26
C TYR A 389 21.66 -5.27 1.05
N ASP A 390 22.52 -5.13 0.06
CA ASP A 390 22.19 -4.57 -1.23
C ASP A 390 22.11 -5.71 -2.27
N GLU A 391 21.33 -5.50 -3.30
CA GLU A 391 21.13 -6.47 -4.38
C GLU A 391 21.82 -6.00 -5.67
N GLY A 392 22.32 -6.95 -6.44
CA GLY A 392 22.90 -6.76 -7.75
C GLY A 392 22.43 -7.82 -8.72
N THR A 393 22.87 -7.73 -9.96
CA THR A 393 22.52 -8.67 -11.02
C THR A 393 23.60 -9.75 -11.15
N LEU A 394 23.20 -11.00 -11.39
CA LEU A 394 24.15 -12.09 -11.63
C LEU A 394 25.12 -11.75 -12.76
N GLY A 395 26.40 -11.89 -12.50
CA GLY A 395 27.49 -11.50 -13.40
C GLY A 395 28.21 -10.21 -12.97
N GLU A 396 27.65 -9.45 -12.02
CA GLU A 396 28.32 -8.37 -11.34
C GLU A 396 29.12 -8.89 -10.13
N GLU A 397 29.89 -8.03 -9.51
CA GLU A 397 30.61 -8.35 -8.26
C GLU A 397 29.63 -8.41 -7.10
N GLY A 398 29.56 -9.53 -6.41
CA GLY A 398 28.69 -9.74 -5.25
C GLY A 398 29.41 -10.38 -4.08
N ILE A 399 28.69 -10.65 -3.02
CA ILE A 399 29.20 -11.39 -1.86
C ILE A 399 29.29 -12.87 -2.23
N VAL A 400 30.50 -13.42 -2.21
CA VAL A 400 30.76 -14.84 -2.54
C VAL A 400 31.07 -15.67 -1.30
N GLY A 401 31.24 -15.04 -0.14
CA GLY A 401 31.44 -15.72 1.12
C GLY A 401 31.19 -14.82 2.32
N LEU A 402 30.64 -15.42 3.36
CA LEU A 402 30.45 -14.84 4.69
C LEU A 402 31.14 -15.74 5.72
N HIS A 403 31.69 -15.15 6.78
CA HIS A 403 32.30 -15.87 7.86
C HIS A 403 32.19 -15.10 9.18
N ILE A 404 31.89 -15.77 10.26
CA ILE A 404 31.89 -15.21 11.62
C ILE A 404 33.10 -15.76 12.34
N ASP A 405 33.94 -14.89 12.88
CA ASP A 405 35.12 -15.29 13.61
C ASP A 405 35.41 -14.37 14.79
N ARG A 406 36.12 -14.94 15.74
CA ARG A 406 36.58 -14.32 16.97
C ARG A 406 38.03 -13.84 16.79
N THR A 407 38.23 -12.57 16.47
CA THR A 407 39.55 -12.00 16.43
C THR A 407 39.57 -10.59 16.98
N ASP A 408 40.49 -10.37 17.94
CA ASP A 408 40.66 -9.08 18.57
C ASP A 408 41.60 -8.12 17.80
N ASN A 409 42.27 -8.59 16.76
CA ASN A 409 43.29 -7.78 16.08
C ASN A 409 43.51 -8.15 14.60
N GLY A 410 43.15 -7.23 13.74
CA GLY A 410 43.60 -7.21 12.35
C GLY A 410 42.58 -7.61 11.28
N PRO A 411 42.95 -7.49 10.00
CA PRO A 411 42.15 -8.03 8.93
C PRO A 411 42.03 -9.55 9.12
N GLY A 412 40.84 -10.08 9.04
CA GLY A 412 40.52 -11.49 9.29
C GLY A 412 41.56 -12.47 8.70
N PRO A 413 41.66 -13.66 9.25
CA PRO A 413 42.69 -14.64 8.87
C PRO A 413 42.52 -15.18 7.44
N TRP A 414 41.46 -14.80 6.74
CA TRP A 414 41.02 -15.38 5.45
C TRP A 414 41.40 -14.47 4.28
N PRO A 415 42.18 -14.95 3.32
CA PRO A 415 42.53 -14.16 2.14
C PRO A 415 41.29 -13.66 1.37
N GLY A 416 41.24 -12.34 1.16
CA GLY A 416 40.18 -11.69 0.40
C GLY A 416 38.91 -11.34 1.18
N TYR A 417 38.81 -11.71 2.46
CA TYR A 417 37.72 -11.27 3.34
C TYR A 417 38.03 -9.89 3.96
N TYR A 418 37.00 -9.07 4.07
CA TYR A 418 37.05 -7.80 4.80
C TYR A 418 36.10 -7.85 6.00
N LYS A 419 36.51 -7.18 7.05
CA LYS A 419 35.76 -7.12 8.31
C LYS A 419 34.62 -6.10 8.23
N LEU A 420 33.45 -6.47 8.74
CA LEU A 420 32.33 -5.56 8.92
C LEU A 420 32.33 -4.98 10.33
N GLU A 421 31.98 -3.71 10.44
CA GLU A 421 31.83 -2.99 11.71
C GLU A 421 30.37 -2.57 11.90
N PRO A 422 29.86 -2.51 13.12
CA PRO A 422 30.50 -2.86 14.40
C PRO A 422 30.65 -4.36 14.59
N ASN A 423 31.29 -4.78 15.71
CA ASN A 423 31.32 -6.19 16.09
C ASN A 423 29.95 -6.69 16.50
N LEU A 424 29.70 -8.01 16.42
CA LEU A 424 28.38 -8.63 16.66
C LEU A 424 27.97 -8.61 18.15
N ASP A 425 28.89 -8.39 19.05
CA ASP A 425 28.70 -8.26 20.50
C ASP A 425 28.92 -6.82 21.00
N GLU A 426 28.71 -5.82 20.14
CA GLU A 426 28.92 -4.41 20.46
C GLU A 426 28.15 -3.97 21.70
N GLN A 427 28.84 -3.52 22.70
CA GLN A 427 28.32 -3.09 24.00
C GLN A 427 27.58 -4.18 24.81
N CYS A 428 27.91 -5.45 24.57
CA CYS A 428 27.43 -6.57 25.37
C CYS A 428 28.28 -6.84 26.63
N ASN A 429 29.22 -6.00 26.96
CA ASN A 429 30.12 -6.16 28.10
C ASN A 429 31.05 -7.40 28.00
N SER A 430 31.29 -7.87 26.78
CA SER A 430 32.16 -9.01 26.49
C SER A 430 33.62 -8.59 26.40
N ALA A 431 34.51 -9.43 26.90
CA ALA A 431 35.95 -9.28 26.70
C ALA A 431 36.44 -9.87 25.36
N ILE A 432 35.56 -10.46 24.61
CA ILE A 432 35.81 -11.17 23.36
C ILE A 432 34.87 -10.65 22.32
N HIS A 433 35.38 -10.34 21.13
CA HIS A 433 34.60 -9.74 20.08
C HIS A 433 34.46 -10.68 18.89
N PHE A 434 33.22 -10.77 18.38
CA PHE A 434 32.89 -11.48 17.17
C PHE A 434 32.65 -10.50 16.03
N TYR A 435 33.14 -10.83 14.86
CA TYR A 435 32.97 -10.02 13.66
C TYR A 435 32.42 -10.85 12.51
N LEU A 436 31.56 -10.24 11.75
CA LEU A 436 31.15 -10.76 10.45
C LEU A 436 32.19 -10.28 9.41
N TYR A 437 32.68 -11.23 8.64
CA TYR A 437 33.56 -10.99 7.51
C TYR A 437 32.84 -11.32 6.22
N ALA A 438 33.06 -10.52 5.18
CA ALA A 438 32.50 -10.74 3.86
C ALA A 438 33.60 -10.77 2.81
N LYS A 439 33.40 -11.54 1.75
CA LYS A 439 34.26 -11.63 0.58
C LYS A 439 33.47 -11.28 -0.66
N LYS A 440 33.99 -10.34 -1.46
CA LYS A 440 33.45 -10.00 -2.78
C LYS A 440 34.10 -10.79 -3.89
N GLY A 441 33.35 -11.05 -4.95
CA GLY A 441 33.80 -11.75 -6.14
C GLY A 441 32.68 -11.94 -7.17
N THR A 442 32.99 -12.62 -8.27
CA THR A 442 32.05 -12.90 -9.35
C THR A 442 31.72 -14.39 -9.48
N GLU A 443 32.44 -15.25 -8.74
CA GLU A 443 32.25 -16.70 -8.79
C GLU A 443 31.36 -17.18 -7.67
N GLU A 444 30.27 -17.84 -7.98
CA GLU A 444 29.29 -18.38 -7.05
C GLU A 444 28.83 -17.36 -5.98
N PRO A 445 28.21 -16.25 -6.38
CA PRO A 445 27.74 -15.26 -5.44
C PRO A 445 26.62 -15.81 -4.54
N ILE A 446 26.51 -15.24 -3.34
CA ILE A 446 25.37 -15.49 -2.45
C ILE A 446 24.15 -14.85 -3.07
N LEU A 447 23.09 -15.65 -3.20
CA LEU A 447 21.83 -15.21 -3.78
C LEU A 447 20.83 -14.82 -2.70
N ARG A 448 20.92 -15.41 -1.50
CA ARG A 448 19.95 -15.22 -0.42
C ARG A 448 20.62 -15.25 0.94
N LEU A 449 20.03 -14.47 1.86
CA LEU A 449 20.42 -14.44 3.29
C LEU A 449 19.18 -14.71 4.14
N LYS A 450 19.36 -15.37 5.28
CA LYS A 450 18.30 -15.59 6.27
C LYS A 450 18.90 -15.61 7.68
N LEU A 451 18.14 -15.16 8.69
CA LEU A 451 18.46 -15.36 10.09
C LEU A 451 17.58 -16.50 10.64
N LEU A 452 18.21 -17.55 11.15
CA LEU A 452 17.53 -18.65 11.83
C LEU A 452 17.64 -18.43 13.34
N THR A 453 16.51 -18.50 14.04
CA THR A 453 16.45 -18.43 15.49
C THR A 453 15.77 -19.70 16.02
N ILE A 454 16.49 -20.50 16.82
CA ILE A 454 16.01 -21.75 17.40
C ILE A 454 16.20 -21.76 18.92
N ASP A 455 15.60 -22.72 19.61
CA ASP A 455 15.80 -22.86 21.04
C ASP A 455 17.25 -23.30 21.35
N TYR A 456 17.78 -22.81 22.47
CA TYR A 456 19.14 -23.12 22.87
C TYR A 456 19.33 -24.63 23.07
N GLY A 457 20.35 -25.19 22.42
CA GLY A 457 20.69 -26.60 22.49
C GLY A 457 20.03 -27.46 21.42
N GLU A 458 19.21 -26.90 20.55
CA GLU A 458 18.74 -27.58 19.34
C GLU A 458 19.80 -27.56 18.24
N ASP A 459 19.80 -28.57 17.38
CA ASP A 459 20.74 -28.64 16.26
C ASP A 459 20.20 -27.79 15.09
N PRO A 460 20.93 -26.76 14.66
CA PRO A 460 20.46 -25.92 13.56
C PRO A 460 20.30 -26.66 12.23
N GLU A 461 20.99 -27.79 12.04
CA GLU A 461 20.85 -28.61 10.82
C GLU A 461 19.43 -29.18 10.66
N ASP A 462 18.71 -29.40 11.76
CA ASP A 462 17.33 -29.89 11.75
C ASP A 462 16.33 -28.83 11.26
N TYR A 463 16.73 -27.57 11.19
CA TYR A 463 15.90 -26.41 10.83
C TYR A 463 16.36 -25.71 9.55
N LEU A 464 17.36 -26.23 8.85
CA LEU A 464 17.87 -25.61 7.62
C LEU A 464 16.85 -25.71 6.50
N PRO A 465 16.48 -24.59 5.91
CA PRO A 465 15.70 -24.61 4.66
C PRO A 465 16.54 -25.20 3.51
N ASP A 466 15.88 -25.86 2.57
CA ASP A 466 16.53 -26.44 1.41
C ASP A 466 17.42 -25.44 0.66
N GLY A 467 18.68 -25.84 0.44
CA GLY A 467 19.66 -25.05 -0.29
C GLY A 467 20.29 -23.89 0.51
N PHE A 468 20.08 -23.83 1.84
CA PHE A 468 20.80 -22.94 2.72
C PHE A 468 21.96 -23.63 3.44
N GLU A 469 22.97 -22.84 3.74
CA GLU A 469 24.14 -23.24 4.52
C GLU A 469 24.31 -22.26 5.70
N ILE A 470 24.87 -22.74 6.81
CA ILE A 470 25.16 -21.93 7.99
C ILE A 470 26.47 -21.16 7.77
N VAL A 471 26.49 -19.87 8.11
CA VAL A 471 27.71 -19.08 8.19
C VAL A 471 28.48 -19.48 9.44
N THR A 472 29.32 -20.48 9.32
CA THR A 472 30.37 -21.06 10.18
C THR A 472 30.17 -21.12 11.69
N SER A 473 29.38 -20.25 12.35
CA SER A 473 29.08 -20.32 13.77
C SER A 473 27.82 -19.57 14.15
N GLU A 474 27.31 -19.83 15.32
CA GLU A 474 26.20 -19.11 15.92
C GLU A 474 26.54 -17.61 16.10
N VAL A 475 25.63 -16.73 15.69
CA VAL A 475 25.83 -15.26 15.73
C VAL A 475 25.92 -14.77 17.18
N ASN A 476 25.28 -15.48 18.12
CA ASN A 476 25.23 -15.12 19.53
C ASN A 476 25.83 -16.21 20.47
N GLU A 477 26.81 -16.99 19.98
CA GLU A 477 27.38 -18.17 20.65
C GLU A 477 27.94 -17.93 22.07
N TYR A 478 28.29 -16.70 22.40
CA TYR A 478 29.23 -16.44 23.53
C TYR A 478 28.56 -16.00 24.84
N TRP A 479 27.27 -15.91 24.90
CA TRP A 479 26.60 -15.32 26.05
C TRP A 479 26.69 -16.21 27.33
N ASP A 480 26.67 -17.53 27.18
CA ASP A 480 26.65 -18.47 28.28
C ASP A 480 27.91 -18.47 29.15
N LEU A 481 29.06 -18.05 28.62
CA LEU A 481 30.33 -18.14 29.32
C LEU A 481 30.60 -16.98 30.29
N LEU A 482 29.93 -15.85 30.15
CA LEU A 482 30.27 -14.62 30.89
C LEU A 482 29.24 -14.20 31.93
N THR A 483 28.00 -14.61 31.84
CA THR A 483 26.91 -14.06 32.69
C THR A 483 26.21 -15.06 33.58
N GLY A 484 26.36 -16.38 33.35
CA GLY A 484 25.59 -17.41 34.06
C GLY A 484 24.08 -17.29 33.88
N GLY A 485 23.67 -16.56 32.84
CA GLY A 485 22.26 -16.42 32.45
C GLY A 485 21.81 -17.56 31.52
N ASP A 486 20.56 -17.95 31.64
CA ASP A 486 19.98 -18.96 30.76
C ASP A 486 19.86 -18.36 29.34
N LYS A 487 20.64 -18.86 28.39
CA LYS A 487 20.48 -18.58 26.96
C LYS A 487 19.20 -19.26 26.50
N ILE A 488 18.27 -18.48 25.97
CA ILE A 488 16.94 -18.99 25.56
C ILE A 488 16.92 -19.36 24.08
N LYS A 489 17.68 -18.65 23.24
CA LYS A 489 17.68 -18.80 21.80
C LYS A 489 19.09 -18.80 21.23
N SER A 490 19.30 -19.61 20.19
CA SER A 490 20.47 -19.60 19.34
C SER A 490 20.12 -18.96 17.99
N MET A 491 21.00 -18.11 17.48
CA MET A 491 20.79 -17.41 16.21
C MET A 491 21.90 -17.74 15.23
N TYR A 492 21.53 -18.07 14.01
CA TYR A 492 22.42 -18.44 12.92
C TYR A 492 22.16 -17.60 11.69
N LEU A 493 23.20 -17.05 11.10
CA LEU A 493 23.12 -16.43 9.77
C LEU A 493 23.26 -17.52 8.73
N LEU A 494 22.28 -17.61 7.84
CA LEU A 494 22.22 -18.56 6.73
C LEU A 494 22.43 -17.85 5.42
N TYR A 495 23.03 -18.53 4.46
CA TYR A 495 23.14 -18.06 3.08
C TYR A 495 22.82 -19.19 2.09
N SER A 496 22.44 -18.81 0.88
CA SER A 496 22.27 -19.76 -0.21
C SER A 496 22.90 -19.23 -1.48
N LYS A 497 23.60 -20.10 -2.20
CA LYS A 497 24.16 -19.89 -3.54
C LYS A 497 23.31 -20.56 -4.62
N GLN A 498 22.23 -21.22 -4.23
CA GLN A 498 21.33 -21.89 -5.15
C GLN A 498 20.23 -20.94 -5.60
N PRO A 499 19.92 -20.88 -6.90
CA PRO A 499 18.74 -20.17 -7.37
C PRO A 499 17.49 -20.78 -6.77
N VAL A 500 16.43 -19.99 -6.66
CA VAL A 500 15.11 -20.53 -6.33
C VAL A 500 14.72 -21.52 -7.42
N VAL A 501 14.52 -22.77 -7.07
CA VAL A 501 14.00 -23.77 -8.01
C VAL A 501 12.51 -23.44 -8.18
N THR A 502 12.14 -22.92 -9.36
CA THR A 502 10.76 -22.60 -9.75
C THR A 502 9.93 -23.84 -10.04
#